data_ce1aee9ab2d991a49fd8efc40e5dfcc1
#
_entry.id   ce1aee9ab2d991a49fd8efc40e5dfcc1
#
_cell.length_a   1.000
_cell.length_b   1.000
_cell.length_c   1.000
_cell.angle_alpha   90.00
_cell.angle_beta   90.00
_cell.angle_gamma   90.00
#
_symmetry.space_group_name_H-M   'P 1'
#
loop_
_entity.id
_entity.type
_entity.pdbx_description
1 polymer ?
#
loop_
_entity_poly.entity_id
_entity_poly.type
_entity_poly.pdbx_seq_one_letter_code
_entity_poly.pdbx_strand_id
1 'polypeptide(L)'
;MKKNENFDKSIIENEMILLKYQSLTEDSIFLKEEGPAGYIQFHFVNDGISKFSFNENSYQLEIKKGNYLTLYNPERELPIDIEIINKGSVISIVISISRFHNLLSSESSNIKFLDNENINKKHYKEDKMSIGMQTVLNQIFNYNKKSTTKKLFLKSKLYELISQIFDSNNEVSIDQCPVFINSEYFKKIRLAKEILISNFSSPPTLEKLSDEVGLSLKKLKIGFKEVYGKPAYQYLIDHKMEIAKNMITNGKLNIMR
;
A
#
# COMPACT_ATOMS: atom_id res chain seq x y z
N MET A 1 19.12 -5.16 24.09
CA MET A 1 17.87 -4.36 24.03
C MET A 1 17.91 -3.35 25.17
N LYS A 2 17.90 -2.06 24.85
CA LYS A 2 17.85 -0.99 25.84
C LYS A 2 16.47 -1.04 26.52
N LYS A 3 16.43 -0.81 27.83
CA LYS A 3 15.24 -0.92 28.72
C LYS A 3 14.01 -0.05 28.32
N ASN A 4 14.08 0.71 27.24
CA ASN A 4 13.12 1.76 26.86
C ASN A 4 12.39 1.49 25.52
N GLU A 5 12.55 0.30 24.95
CA GLU A 5 11.96 -0.10 23.68
C GLU A 5 11.10 -1.34 23.91
N ASN A 6 9.83 -1.25 23.55
CA ASN A 6 8.94 -2.40 23.55
C ASN A 6 8.68 -2.87 22.13
N PHE A 7 9.25 -4.02 21.79
CA PHE A 7 8.97 -4.74 20.55
C PHE A 7 8.32 -6.08 20.88
N ASP A 8 7.20 -6.39 20.26
CA ASP A 8 6.52 -7.67 20.37
C ASP A 8 6.16 -8.17 18.96
N LYS A 9 6.68 -9.34 18.58
CA LYS A 9 6.37 -10.04 17.33
C LYS A 9 5.56 -11.28 17.66
N SER A 10 4.34 -11.34 17.17
CA SER A 10 3.41 -12.43 17.41
C SER A 10 2.96 -13.05 16.11
N ILE A 11 3.21 -14.35 15.92
CA ILE A 11 2.65 -15.12 14.79
C ILE A 11 1.22 -15.50 15.16
N ILE A 12 0.26 -14.84 14.53
CA ILE A 12 -1.17 -15.00 14.81
C ILE A 12 -1.71 -16.26 14.14
N GLU A 13 -1.37 -16.44 12.85
CA GLU A 13 -1.68 -17.62 12.05
C GLU A 13 -0.52 -17.88 11.08
N ASN A 14 -0.60 -18.98 10.34
CA ASN A 14 0.30 -19.17 9.21
C ASN A 14 0.18 -17.97 8.26
N GLU A 15 1.34 -17.41 7.89
CA GLU A 15 1.43 -16.28 6.97
C GLU A 15 0.73 -15.00 7.45
N MET A 16 0.48 -14.85 8.77
CA MET A 16 -0.08 -13.65 9.38
C MET A 16 0.67 -13.27 10.66
N ILE A 17 1.34 -12.14 10.64
CA ILE A 17 2.22 -11.65 11.70
C ILE A 17 1.71 -10.31 12.21
N LEU A 18 1.74 -10.14 13.51
CA LEU A 18 1.51 -8.87 14.20
C LEU A 18 2.83 -8.38 14.79
N LEU A 19 3.21 -7.16 14.47
CA LEU A 19 4.35 -6.46 15.04
C LEU A 19 3.84 -5.25 15.82
N LYS A 20 4.29 -5.10 17.05
CA LYS A 20 4.02 -3.92 17.89
C LYS A 20 5.33 -3.26 18.24
N TYR A 21 5.42 -1.98 17.98
CA TYR A 21 6.58 -1.14 18.27
C TYR A 21 6.16 0.04 19.12
N GLN A 22 6.92 0.32 20.18
CA GLN A 22 6.68 1.46 21.04
C GLN A 22 7.98 2.05 21.52
N SER A 23 8.18 3.35 21.29
CA SER A 23 9.20 4.16 21.95
C SER A 23 8.59 4.83 23.17
N LEU A 24 9.25 4.70 24.32
CA LEU A 24 8.87 5.38 25.58
C LEU A 24 9.73 6.62 25.85
N THR A 25 10.75 6.86 25.00
CA THR A 25 11.71 7.97 25.15
C THR A 25 11.56 8.98 24.01
N GLU A 26 12.18 10.15 24.18
CA GLU A 26 12.27 11.17 23.15
C GLU A 26 13.26 10.80 22.01
N ASP A 27 14.09 9.77 22.23
CA ASP A 27 15.02 9.30 21.20
C ASP A 27 14.28 8.54 20.09
N SER A 28 14.72 8.73 18.85
CA SER A 28 14.22 7.95 17.71
C SER A 28 14.64 6.49 17.82
N ILE A 29 13.72 5.59 17.47
CA ILE A 29 13.97 4.15 17.37
C ILE A 29 13.92 3.73 15.92
N PHE A 30 14.92 2.97 15.49
CA PHE A 30 14.99 2.40 14.14
C PHE A 30 14.67 0.91 14.20
N LEU A 31 13.74 0.49 13.36
CA LEU A 31 13.22 -0.86 13.30
C LEU A 31 13.35 -1.39 11.88
N LYS A 32 13.96 -2.57 11.76
CA LYS A 32 14.10 -3.27 10.49
C LYS A 32 13.60 -4.69 10.63
N GLU A 33 12.69 -5.08 9.75
CA GLU A 33 12.17 -6.43 9.64
C GLU A 33 12.08 -6.84 8.18
N GLU A 34 12.17 -8.13 7.92
CA GLU A 34 11.97 -8.68 6.59
C GLU A 34 10.51 -8.52 6.16
N GLY A 35 10.30 -8.22 4.89
CA GLY A 35 8.99 -8.13 4.26
C GLY A 35 8.95 -8.97 2.99
N PRO A 36 8.58 -10.26 3.08
CA PRO A 36 8.60 -11.16 1.93
C PRO A 36 7.74 -10.62 0.76
N ALA A 37 8.14 -10.94 -0.47
CA ALA A 37 7.35 -10.63 -1.64
C ALA A 37 5.97 -11.31 -1.57
N GLY A 38 4.92 -10.64 -2.08
CA GLY A 38 3.56 -11.16 -2.05
C GLY A 38 2.86 -11.08 -0.69
N TYR A 39 3.40 -10.29 0.25
CA TYR A 39 2.75 -9.98 1.51
C TYR A 39 2.19 -8.56 1.48
N ILE A 40 0.97 -8.41 2.01
CA ILE A 40 0.36 -7.12 2.28
C ILE A 40 0.80 -6.67 3.66
N GLN A 41 1.13 -5.40 3.80
CA GLN A 41 1.50 -4.78 5.06
C GLN A 41 0.52 -3.64 5.36
N PHE A 42 0.02 -3.62 6.58
CA PHE A 42 -0.78 -2.53 7.13
C PHE A 42 -0.02 -1.96 8.33
N HIS A 43 0.34 -0.69 8.28
CA HIS A 43 1.08 -0.02 9.34
C HIS A 43 0.24 1.09 9.93
N PHE A 44 -0.16 0.97 11.17
CA PHE A 44 -0.99 1.94 11.89
C PHE A 44 -0.13 2.75 12.87
N VAL A 45 -0.05 4.06 12.65
CA VAL A 45 0.66 4.96 13.57
C VAL A 45 -0.31 5.38 14.67
N ASN A 46 -0.23 4.68 15.80
CA ASN A 46 -1.14 4.88 16.94
C ASN A 46 -0.76 6.12 17.75
N ASP A 47 0.54 6.42 17.84
CA ASP A 47 1.04 7.61 18.53
C ASP A 47 2.32 8.15 17.89
N GLY A 48 2.57 9.44 18.02
CA GLY A 48 3.75 10.12 17.50
C GLY A 48 3.79 10.26 15.98
N ILE A 49 5.01 10.22 15.45
CA ILE A 49 5.31 10.31 14.02
C ILE A 49 6.24 9.14 13.67
N SER A 50 5.99 8.52 12.54
CA SER A 50 6.84 7.44 12.03
C SER A 50 7.27 7.70 10.60
N LYS A 51 8.55 7.54 10.31
CA LYS A 51 9.11 7.62 8.97
C LYS A 51 9.37 6.22 8.44
N PHE A 52 8.79 5.93 7.31
CA PHE A 52 8.98 4.69 6.56
C PHE A 52 10.01 4.93 5.48
N SER A 53 11.05 4.12 5.44
CA SER A 53 12.13 4.20 4.45
C SER A 53 12.01 3.07 3.44
N PHE A 54 12.24 3.39 2.16
CA PHE A 54 12.15 2.45 1.05
C PHE A 54 13.39 2.58 0.16
N ASN A 55 13.76 1.49 -0.53
CA ASN A 55 14.87 1.46 -1.48
C ASN A 55 16.16 2.09 -0.90
N GLU A 56 16.65 1.52 0.21
CA GLU A 56 17.89 1.98 0.88
C GLU A 56 17.87 3.48 1.21
N ASN A 57 16.75 3.96 1.77
CA ASN A 57 16.52 5.38 2.12
C ASN A 57 16.38 6.36 0.93
N SER A 58 16.23 5.85 -0.30
CA SER A 58 15.95 6.71 -1.46
C SER A 58 14.60 7.39 -1.37
N TYR A 59 13.67 6.83 -0.61
CA TYR A 59 12.34 7.37 -0.33
C TYR A 59 12.02 7.27 1.14
N GLN A 60 11.46 8.35 1.67
CA GLN A 60 10.94 8.38 3.02
C GLN A 60 9.52 8.93 3.01
N LEU A 61 8.66 8.29 3.76
CA LEU A 61 7.28 8.70 3.97
C LEU A 61 7.03 8.91 5.46
N GLU A 62 6.61 10.12 5.82
CA GLU A 62 6.26 10.46 7.18
C GLU A 62 4.76 10.24 7.40
N ILE A 63 4.43 9.34 8.31
CA ILE A 63 3.06 9.05 8.71
C ILE A 63 2.84 9.57 10.12
N LYS A 64 1.77 10.33 10.30
CA LYS A 64 1.38 10.93 11.59
C LYS A 64 0.39 10.05 12.33
N LYS A 65 0.33 10.24 13.65
CA LYS A 65 -0.72 9.67 14.50
C LYS A 65 -2.11 9.80 13.85
N GLY A 66 -2.86 8.72 13.91
CA GLY A 66 -4.22 8.67 13.37
C GLY A 66 -4.30 8.29 11.90
N ASN A 67 -3.15 8.07 11.23
CA ASN A 67 -3.08 7.56 9.86
C ASN A 67 -2.54 6.13 9.84
N TYR A 68 -2.84 5.42 8.76
CA TYR A 68 -2.24 4.12 8.48
C TYR A 68 -1.79 4.03 7.02
N LEU A 69 -0.83 3.15 6.77
CA LEU A 69 -0.23 2.91 5.47
C LEU A 69 -0.51 1.47 5.07
N THR A 70 -1.05 1.27 3.87
CA THR A 70 -1.19 -0.04 3.24
C THR A 70 -0.15 -0.19 2.15
N LEU A 71 0.63 -1.27 2.20
CA LEU A 71 1.69 -1.57 1.24
C LEU A 71 1.51 -2.97 0.67
N TYR A 72 1.64 -3.11 -0.64
CA TYR A 72 1.72 -4.38 -1.34
C TYR A 72 2.58 -4.28 -2.58
N ASN A 73 3.49 -5.23 -2.76
CA ASN A 73 4.26 -5.38 -3.98
C ASN A 73 4.36 -6.88 -4.32
N PRO A 74 3.74 -7.33 -5.42
CA PRO A 74 3.80 -8.74 -5.82
C PRO A 74 5.16 -9.17 -6.37
N GLU A 75 5.95 -8.22 -6.88
CA GLU A 75 7.19 -8.51 -7.62
C GLU A 75 8.46 -8.42 -6.75
N ARG A 76 8.39 -7.72 -5.62
CA ARG A 76 9.57 -7.44 -4.79
C ARG A 76 9.25 -7.57 -3.32
N GLU A 77 10.27 -7.91 -2.57
CA GLU A 77 10.27 -7.78 -1.12
C GLU A 77 10.07 -6.32 -0.70
N LEU A 78 9.29 -6.13 0.35
CA LEU A 78 9.07 -4.84 0.98
C LEU A 78 9.59 -4.91 2.42
N PRO A 79 10.89 -4.76 2.65
CA PRO A 79 11.41 -4.73 4.01
C PRO A 79 10.77 -3.59 4.80
N ILE A 80 10.47 -3.87 6.06
CA ILE A 80 9.92 -2.89 7.00
C ILE A 80 11.09 -2.12 7.59
N ASP A 81 11.24 -0.86 7.20
CA ASP A 81 12.26 0.05 7.72
C ASP A 81 11.55 1.30 8.26
N ILE A 82 11.45 1.41 9.58
CA ILE A 82 10.67 2.44 10.27
C ILE A 82 11.54 3.15 11.29
N GLU A 83 11.57 4.47 11.21
CA GLU A 83 12.04 5.35 12.29
C GLU A 83 10.81 5.86 13.06
N ILE A 84 10.70 5.50 14.34
CA ILE A 84 9.70 6.06 15.25
C ILE A 84 10.32 7.25 15.95
N ILE A 85 9.75 8.42 15.74
CA ILE A 85 10.26 9.69 16.25
C ILE A 85 9.56 10.00 17.57
N ASN A 86 10.37 10.29 18.59
CA ASN A 86 9.89 10.62 19.93
C ASN A 86 9.04 9.48 20.53
N LYS A 87 8.20 9.79 21.52
CA LYS A 87 7.28 8.83 22.15
C LYS A 87 6.20 8.38 21.17
N GLY A 88 6.55 7.47 20.27
CA GLY A 88 5.66 6.99 19.21
C GLY A 88 5.35 5.50 19.35
N SER A 89 4.29 5.08 18.67
CA SER A 89 3.92 3.66 18.60
C SER A 89 3.28 3.30 17.27
N VAL A 90 3.68 2.12 16.76
CA VAL A 90 3.20 1.55 15.49
C VAL A 90 2.75 0.12 15.71
N ILE A 91 1.63 -0.24 15.11
CA ILE A 91 1.22 -1.62 14.90
C ILE A 91 1.34 -1.93 13.41
N SER A 92 1.99 -3.05 13.11
CA SER A 92 2.07 -3.56 11.73
C SER A 92 1.45 -4.95 11.64
N ILE A 93 0.58 -5.13 10.63
CA ILE A 93 0.03 -6.43 10.24
C ILE A 93 0.68 -6.80 8.92
N VAL A 94 1.30 -7.98 8.88
CA VAL A 94 1.93 -8.54 7.69
C VAL A 94 1.22 -9.85 7.36
N ILE A 95 0.59 -9.94 6.19
CA ILE A 95 -0.22 -11.09 5.79
C ILE A 95 0.05 -11.45 4.33
N SER A 96 0.21 -12.75 4.01
CA SER A 96 0.36 -13.16 2.62
C SER A 96 -0.92 -12.85 1.82
N ILE A 97 -0.75 -12.57 0.53
CA ILE A 97 -1.89 -12.27 -0.36
C ILE A 97 -2.84 -13.48 -0.45
N SER A 98 -2.31 -14.69 -0.46
CA SER A 98 -3.13 -15.92 -0.50
C SER A 98 -3.97 -16.07 0.76
N ARG A 99 -3.39 -15.82 1.94
CA ARG A 99 -4.14 -15.85 3.21
C ARG A 99 -5.17 -14.74 3.28
N PHE A 100 -4.83 -13.56 2.80
CA PHE A 100 -5.74 -12.42 2.75
C PHE A 100 -6.96 -12.69 1.85
N HIS A 101 -6.74 -13.26 0.65
CA HIS A 101 -7.82 -13.72 -0.23
C HIS A 101 -8.74 -14.75 0.47
N ASN A 102 -8.16 -15.70 1.18
CA ASN A 102 -8.93 -16.73 1.89
C ASN A 102 -9.80 -16.14 3.02
N LEU A 103 -9.36 -15.04 3.64
CA LEU A 103 -10.16 -14.34 4.66
C LEU A 103 -11.39 -13.66 4.09
N LEU A 104 -11.26 -13.15 2.86
CA LEU A 104 -12.26 -12.31 2.21
C LEU A 104 -12.89 -13.02 1.00
N SER A 105 -12.81 -14.37 0.93
CA SER A 105 -13.25 -15.15 -0.22
C SER A 105 -14.75 -15.01 -0.53
N SER A 106 -15.59 -14.77 0.46
CA SER A 106 -17.02 -14.51 0.28
C SER A 106 -17.31 -13.06 -0.16
N GLU A 107 -16.43 -12.13 0.15
CA GLU A 107 -16.59 -10.69 -0.11
C GLU A 107 -15.67 -10.19 -1.24
N SER A 108 -14.82 -11.05 -1.79
CA SER A 108 -13.74 -10.67 -2.74
C SER A 108 -14.26 -9.97 -4.00
N SER A 109 -15.49 -10.29 -4.45
CA SER A 109 -16.11 -9.63 -5.60
C SER A 109 -16.40 -8.13 -5.39
N ASN A 110 -16.40 -7.66 -4.15
CA ASN A 110 -16.69 -6.27 -3.79
C ASN A 110 -15.41 -5.47 -3.45
N ILE A 111 -14.26 -6.13 -3.39
CA ILE A 111 -13.00 -5.51 -3.02
C ILE A 111 -12.11 -5.40 -4.27
N LYS A 112 -12.13 -4.25 -4.93
CA LYS A 112 -11.38 -3.99 -6.18
C LYS A 112 -9.88 -4.33 -6.10
N PHE A 113 -9.27 -4.19 -4.92
CA PHE A 113 -7.87 -4.56 -4.67
C PHE A 113 -7.62 -6.06 -4.87
N LEU A 114 -8.62 -6.90 -4.61
CA LEU A 114 -8.55 -8.36 -4.72
C LEU A 114 -8.93 -8.90 -6.11
N ASP A 115 -9.37 -8.04 -7.01
CA ASP A 115 -9.69 -8.46 -8.37
C ASP A 115 -8.47 -9.07 -9.05
N ASN A 116 -8.68 -10.12 -9.83
CA ASN A 116 -7.60 -10.80 -10.57
C ASN A 116 -6.77 -9.85 -11.45
N GLU A 117 -7.36 -8.74 -11.90
CA GLU A 117 -6.68 -7.70 -12.67
C GLU A 117 -5.75 -6.82 -11.80
N ASN A 118 -5.98 -6.76 -10.48
CA ASN A 118 -5.29 -5.89 -9.55
C ASN A 118 -4.29 -6.62 -8.65
N ILE A 119 -4.42 -7.92 -8.48
CA ILE A 119 -3.55 -8.75 -7.62
C ILE A 119 -2.05 -8.67 -8.01
N ASN A 120 -1.78 -8.39 -9.28
CA ASN A 120 -0.43 -8.22 -9.80
C ASN A 120 0.03 -6.76 -9.85
N LYS A 121 -0.75 -5.83 -9.29
CA LYS A 121 -0.41 -4.41 -9.23
C LYS A 121 0.12 -4.04 -7.85
N LYS A 122 1.11 -3.15 -7.83
CA LYS A 122 1.61 -2.56 -6.59
C LYS A 122 0.53 -1.68 -5.97
N HIS A 123 0.36 -1.79 -4.67
CA HIS A 123 -0.58 -0.98 -3.93
C HIS A 123 0.11 -0.29 -2.75
N TYR A 124 -0.01 1.03 -2.70
CA TYR A 124 0.54 1.88 -1.65
C TYR A 124 -0.47 2.97 -1.37
N LYS A 125 -1.05 2.97 -0.17
CA LYS A 125 -2.08 3.92 0.20
C LYS A 125 -1.93 4.37 1.65
N GLU A 126 -1.97 5.68 1.88
CA GLU A 126 -2.14 6.27 3.21
C GLU A 126 -3.60 6.71 3.37
N ASP A 127 -4.18 6.35 4.50
CA ASP A 127 -5.54 6.74 4.88
C ASP A 127 -5.61 7.14 6.35
N LYS A 128 -6.69 7.82 6.72
CA LYS A 128 -7.00 8.13 8.11
C LYS A 128 -7.67 6.95 8.80
N MET A 129 -7.26 6.69 10.03
CA MET A 129 -7.93 5.70 10.88
C MET A 129 -9.29 6.20 11.35
N SER A 130 -10.30 5.33 11.29
CA SER A 130 -11.58 5.57 11.94
C SER A 130 -11.43 5.55 13.47
N ILE A 131 -12.40 6.08 14.20
CA ILE A 131 -12.46 5.99 15.66
C ILE A 131 -12.52 4.50 16.10
N GLY A 132 -13.22 3.67 15.35
CA GLY A 132 -13.28 2.23 15.57
C GLY A 132 -11.91 1.57 15.49
N MET A 133 -11.13 1.86 14.43
CA MET A 133 -9.76 1.35 14.28
C MET A 133 -8.87 1.77 15.46
N GLN A 134 -8.90 3.04 15.85
CA GLN A 134 -8.13 3.55 16.97
C GLN A 134 -8.48 2.83 18.28
N THR A 135 -9.77 2.54 18.51
CA THR A 135 -10.23 1.78 19.67
C THR A 135 -9.66 0.37 19.67
N VAL A 136 -9.71 -0.32 18.54
CA VAL A 136 -9.16 -1.67 18.39
C VAL A 136 -7.65 -1.69 18.61
N LEU A 137 -6.92 -0.73 18.04
CA LEU A 137 -5.47 -0.59 18.24
C LEU A 137 -5.13 -0.39 19.73
N ASN A 138 -5.86 0.48 20.42
CA ASN A 138 -5.67 0.69 21.87
C ASN A 138 -5.92 -0.60 22.66
N GLN A 139 -6.92 -1.40 22.30
CA GLN A 139 -7.16 -2.71 22.92
C GLN A 139 -6.01 -3.68 22.69
N ILE A 140 -5.42 -3.72 21.48
CA ILE A 140 -4.24 -4.54 21.18
C ILE A 140 -3.02 -4.09 21.99
N PHE A 141 -2.77 -2.77 22.07
CA PHE A 141 -1.63 -2.23 22.82
C PHE A 141 -1.71 -2.54 24.31
N ASN A 142 -2.88 -2.33 24.88
CA ASN A 142 -3.09 -2.49 26.34
C ASN A 142 -3.33 -3.93 26.78
N TYR A 143 -3.30 -4.89 25.85
CA TYR A 143 -3.48 -6.29 26.19
C TYR A 143 -2.19 -6.90 26.75
N ASN A 144 -2.07 -6.89 28.06
CA ASN A 144 -0.89 -7.41 28.78
C ASN A 144 -1.14 -8.73 29.51
N LYS A 145 -2.31 -9.36 29.34
CA LYS A 145 -2.65 -10.61 30.00
C LYS A 145 -1.86 -11.79 29.42
N LYS A 146 -1.17 -12.55 30.29
CA LYS A 146 -0.66 -13.88 29.96
C LYS A 146 -1.84 -14.87 30.03
N SER A 147 -2.62 -14.96 28.96
CA SER A 147 -3.79 -15.82 28.88
C SER A 147 -3.61 -16.84 27.76
N THR A 148 -4.11 -18.05 27.95
CA THR A 148 -4.19 -19.08 26.90
C THR A 148 -5.01 -18.59 25.69
N THR A 149 -5.90 -17.62 25.88
CA THR A 149 -6.74 -17.02 24.84
C THR A 149 -6.13 -15.78 24.20
N LYS A 150 -4.87 -15.37 24.57
CA LYS A 150 -4.20 -14.18 23.98
C LYS A 150 -4.21 -14.23 22.45
N LYS A 151 -3.85 -15.36 21.88
CA LYS A 151 -3.78 -15.54 20.43
C LYS A 151 -5.14 -15.38 19.77
N LEU A 152 -6.19 -15.94 20.36
CA LEU A 152 -7.56 -15.80 19.88
C LEU A 152 -8.04 -14.36 19.95
N PHE A 153 -7.77 -13.66 21.06
CA PHE A 153 -8.09 -12.24 21.20
C PHE A 153 -7.38 -11.40 20.13
N LEU A 154 -6.07 -11.55 19.96
CA LEU A 154 -5.33 -10.79 18.95
C LEU A 154 -5.86 -11.09 17.54
N LYS A 155 -6.14 -12.35 17.23
CA LYS A 155 -6.72 -12.76 15.96
C LYS A 155 -8.06 -12.04 15.68
N SER A 156 -8.97 -12.03 16.67
CA SER A 156 -10.27 -11.35 16.51
C SER A 156 -10.10 -9.84 16.24
N LYS A 157 -9.14 -9.19 16.93
CA LYS A 157 -8.87 -7.76 16.75
C LYS A 157 -8.24 -7.44 15.40
N LEU A 158 -7.40 -8.33 14.88
CA LEU A 158 -6.83 -8.17 13.55
C LEU A 158 -7.89 -8.31 12.45
N TYR A 159 -8.80 -9.26 12.60
CA TYR A 159 -9.92 -9.42 11.67
C TYR A 159 -10.86 -8.22 11.70
N GLU A 160 -11.14 -7.67 12.89
CA GLU A 160 -11.91 -6.44 13.05
C GLU A 160 -11.24 -5.25 12.35
N LEU A 161 -9.91 -5.08 12.49
CA LEU A 161 -9.17 -4.03 11.76
C LEU A 161 -9.24 -4.21 10.25
N ILE A 162 -9.01 -5.43 9.76
CA ILE A 162 -9.08 -5.75 8.33
C ILE A 162 -10.49 -5.45 7.80
N SER A 163 -11.54 -5.88 8.50
CA SER A 163 -12.92 -5.56 8.13
C SER A 163 -13.16 -4.06 8.01
N GLN A 164 -12.71 -3.27 9.00
CA GLN A 164 -12.90 -1.81 8.97
C GLN A 164 -12.12 -1.09 7.86
N ILE A 165 -10.98 -1.63 7.41
CA ILE A 165 -10.22 -1.07 6.28
C ILE A 165 -11.06 -1.15 5.00
N PHE A 166 -11.80 -2.25 4.80
CA PHE A 166 -12.52 -2.53 3.56
C PHE A 166 -14.02 -2.24 3.64
N ASP A 167 -14.56 -1.93 4.81
CA ASP A 167 -15.96 -1.56 5.02
C ASP A 167 -16.28 -0.13 4.56
N SER A 168 -15.29 0.75 4.54
CA SER A 168 -15.48 2.08 3.99
C SER A 168 -15.56 2.00 2.46
N ASN A 169 -16.71 2.40 1.89
CA ASN A 169 -17.01 2.52 0.45
C ASN A 169 -16.09 3.51 -0.30
N ASN A 170 -14.89 3.73 0.20
CA ASN A 170 -13.89 4.52 -0.48
C ASN A 170 -13.36 3.69 -1.64
N GLU A 171 -13.68 4.11 -2.85
CA GLU A 171 -13.02 3.63 -4.05
C GLU A 171 -11.52 3.64 -3.83
N VAL A 172 -10.94 2.46 -3.68
CA VAL A 172 -9.48 2.29 -3.62
C VAL A 172 -8.96 2.65 -5.00
N SER A 173 -8.70 3.93 -5.23
CA SER A 173 -8.06 4.35 -6.46
C SER A 173 -6.61 3.88 -6.39
N ILE A 174 -6.24 2.95 -7.26
CA ILE A 174 -4.89 2.39 -7.42
C ILE A 174 -3.86 3.50 -7.72
N ASP A 175 -4.34 4.67 -8.12
CA ASP A 175 -3.53 5.84 -8.51
C ASP A 175 -2.96 6.64 -7.33
N GLN A 176 -3.33 6.33 -6.09
CA GLN A 176 -2.84 7.06 -4.92
C GLN A 176 -1.74 6.28 -4.21
N CYS A 177 -0.55 6.29 -4.77
CA CYS A 177 0.66 5.88 -4.05
C CYS A 177 1.26 7.08 -3.30
N PRO A 178 1.17 7.17 -1.96
CA PRO A 178 1.67 8.31 -1.19
C PRO A 178 3.20 8.47 -1.31
N VAL A 179 3.91 7.35 -1.48
CA VAL A 179 5.37 7.34 -1.68
C VAL A 179 5.76 8.12 -2.94
N PHE A 180 4.86 8.15 -3.93
CA PHE A 180 5.08 8.79 -5.21
C PHE A 180 4.53 10.23 -5.28
N ILE A 181 3.61 10.60 -4.39
CA ILE A 181 2.94 11.92 -4.46
C ILE A 181 3.89 13.07 -4.13
N ASN A 182 4.91 12.87 -3.31
CA ASN A 182 5.75 13.94 -2.78
C ASN A 182 7.11 14.13 -3.47
N SER A 183 7.57 13.21 -4.30
CA SER A 183 8.79 13.45 -5.08
C SER A 183 8.46 14.09 -6.42
N GLU A 184 9.20 15.13 -6.77
CA GLU A 184 9.06 15.83 -8.06
C GLU A 184 9.20 14.89 -9.27
N TYR A 185 10.02 13.87 -9.13
CA TYR A 185 10.20 12.83 -10.13
C TYR A 185 8.89 12.07 -10.42
N PHE A 186 8.15 11.69 -9.39
CA PHE A 186 6.92 10.93 -9.57
C PHE A 186 5.74 11.78 -10.00
N LYS A 187 5.71 13.07 -9.61
CA LYS A 187 4.77 14.03 -10.20
C LYS A 187 4.93 14.10 -11.72
N LYS A 188 6.17 14.07 -12.20
CA LYS A 188 6.51 14.04 -13.63
C LYS A 188 6.09 12.74 -14.31
N ILE A 189 6.25 11.58 -13.64
CA ILE A 189 5.78 10.28 -14.18
C ILE A 189 4.25 10.25 -14.26
N ARG A 190 3.55 10.80 -13.26
CA ARG A 190 2.10 10.93 -13.27
C ARG A 190 1.62 11.85 -14.40
N LEU A 191 2.26 12.99 -14.55
CA LEU A 191 2.00 13.91 -15.67
C LEU A 191 2.17 13.22 -17.03
N ALA A 192 3.22 12.39 -17.17
CA ALA A 192 3.43 11.60 -18.40
C ALA A 192 2.26 10.64 -18.69
N LYS A 193 1.68 9.99 -17.68
CA LYS A 193 0.46 9.17 -17.82
C LYS A 193 -0.71 10.03 -18.29
N GLU A 194 -0.94 11.16 -17.65
CA GLU A 194 -2.05 12.06 -17.98
C GLU A 194 -1.96 12.54 -19.45
N ILE A 195 -0.76 12.92 -19.88
CA ILE A 195 -0.51 13.31 -21.29
C ILE A 195 -0.79 12.15 -22.26
N LEU A 196 -0.36 10.93 -21.93
CA LEU A 196 -0.60 9.76 -22.77
C LEU A 196 -2.10 9.44 -22.89
N ILE A 197 -2.84 9.51 -21.78
CA ILE A 197 -4.27 9.21 -21.77
C ILE A 197 -5.07 10.31 -22.46
N SER A 198 -4.77 11.58 -22.22
CA SER A 198 -5.47 12.70 -22.89
C SER A 198 -5.24 12.72 -24.38
N ASN A 199 -4.09 12.26 -24.85
CA ASN A 199 -3.74 12.17 -26.26
C ASN A 199 -3.84 10.75 -26.84
N PHE A 200 -4.73 9.91 -26.29
CA PHE A 200 -4.79 8.48 -26.63
C PHE A 200 -4.99 8.19 -28.13
N SER A 201 -5.61 9.10 -28.90
CA SER A 201 -5.82 8.96 -30.35
C SER A 201 -4.53 9.20 -31.15
N SER A 202 -3.70 10.14 -30.73
CA SER A 202 -2.41 10.47 -31.37
C SER A 202 -1.35 10.71 -30.26
N PRO A 203 -0.86 9.63 -29.63
CA PRO A 203 0.04 9.75 -28.48
C PRO A 203 1.41 10.30 -28.91
N PRO A 204 2.05 11.12 -28.06
CA PRO A 204 3.41 11.60 -28.31
C PRO A 204 4.41 10.45 -28.28
N THR A 205 5.54 10.59 -28.96
CA THR A 205 6.67 9.65 -28.83
C THR A 205 7.21 9.70 -27.40
N LEU A 206 7.93 8.65 -26.98
CA LEU A 206 8.52 8.63 -25.63
C LEU A 206 9.56 9.73 -25.44
N GLU A 207 10.26 10.10 -26.50
CA GLU A 207 11.20 11.21 -26.50
C GLU A 207 10.47 12.54 -26.23
N LYS A 208 9.43 12.85 -27.00
CA LYS A 208 8.60 14.05 -26.78
C LYS A 208 7.97 14.06 -25.40
N LEU A 209 7.45 12.90 -24.95
CA LEU A 209 6.86 12.78 -23.63
C LEU A 209 7.88 13.03 -22.53
N SER A 210 9.12 12.51 -22.68
CA SER A 210 10.19 12.72 -21.72
C SER A 210 10.60 14.19 -21.61
N ASP A 211 10.69 14.88 -22.76
CA ASP A 211 11.01 16.30 -22.82
C ASP A 211 9.91 17.16 -22.19
N GLU A 212 8.64 16.85 -22.49
CA GLU A 212 7.48 17.57 -21.97
C GLU A 212 7.35 17.49 -20.45
N VAL A 213 7.68 16.33 -19.85
CA VAL A 213 7.67 16.17 -18.40
C VAL A 213 9.01 16.51 -17.73
N GLY A 214 10.03 16.89 -18.49
CA GLY A 214 11.36 17.25 -17.98
C GLY A 214 12.09 16.10 -17.31
N LEU A 215 12.06 14.90 -17.94
CA LEU A 215 12.80 13.71 -17.55
C LEU A 215 13.69 13.23 -18.69
N SER A 216 14.80 12.55 -18.38
CA SER A 216 15.48 11.79 -19.41
C SER A 216 14.65 10.58 -19.84
N LEU A 217 14.75 10.17 -21.11
CA LEU A 217 14.04 9.02 -21.65
C LEU A 217 14.24 7.74 -20.79
N LYS A 218 15.47 7.54 -20.29
CA LYS A 218 15.78 6.40 -19.39
C LYS A 218 14.99 6.48 -18.09
N LYS A 219 14.96 7.66 -17.44
CA LYS A 219 14.21 7.89 -16.21
C LYS A 219 12.70 7.73 -16.44
N LEU A 220 12.17 8.24 -17.56
CA LEU A 220 10.76 8.05 -17.91
C LEU A 220 10.41 6.56 -18.05
N LYS A 221 11.18 5.79 -18.83
CA LYS A 221 10.93 4.35 -19.04
C LYS A 221 10.98 3.55 -17.75
N ILE A 222 11.98 3.79 -16.90
CA ILE A 222 12.14 3.10 -15.62
C ILE A 222 10.99 3.49 -14.68
N GLY A 223 10.78 4.80 -14.46
CA GLY A 223 9.78 5.28 -13.53
C GLY A 223 8.36 4.91 -13.94
N PHE A 224 8.04 4.94 -15.23
CA PHE A 224 6.73 4.53 -15.70
C PHE A 224 6.48 3.04 -15.43
N LYS A 225 7.48 2.17 -15.65
CA LYS A 225 7.40 0.75 -15.31
C LYS A 225 7.36 0.53 -13.80
N GLU A 226 8.09 1.32 -13.01
CA GLU A 226 8.07 1.24 -11.55
C GLU A 226 6.71 1.66 -10.95
N VAL A 227 6.11 2.73 -11.48
CA VAL A 227 4.84 3.28 -10.99
C VAL A 227 3.64 2.46 -11.46
N TYR A 228 3.60 2.12 -12.75
CA TYR A 228 2.42 1.51 -13.38
C TYR A 228 2.58 0.02 -13.72
N GLY A 229 3.71 -0.61 -13.34
CA GLY A 229 3.97 -2.04 -13.53
C GLY A 229 4.29 -2.45 -14.97
N LYS A 230 4.13 -1.56 -15.95
CA LYS A 230 4.30 -1.85 -17.39
C LYS A 230 4.86 -0.65 -18.16
N PRO A 231 5.45 -0.86 -19.35
CA PRO A 231 5.91 0.22 -20.21
C PRO A 231 4.78 1.17 -20.61
N ALA A 232 5.10 2.45 -20.83
CA ALA A 232 4.13 3.51 -21.10
C ALA A 232 3.18 3.20 -22.27
N TYR A 233 3.68 2.68 -23.39
CA TYR A 233 2.82 2.30 -24.50
C TYR A 233 1.99 1.05 -24.26
N GLN A 234 2.49 0.09 -23.49
CA GLN A 234 1.68 -1.06 -23.10
C GLN A 234 0.51 -0.62 -22.21
N TYR A 235 0.77 0.29 -21.28
CA TYR A 235 -0.27 0.91 -20.46
C TYR A 235 -1.35 1.59 -21.32
N LEU A 236 -0.92 2.35 -22.34
CA LEU A 236 -1.85 3.02 -23.25
C LEU A 236 -2.69 2.03 -24.08
N ILE A 237 -2.08 0.93 -24.55
CA ILE A 237 -2.80 -0.12 -25.30
C ILE A 237 -3.86 -0.75 -24.40
N ASP A 238 -3.51 -1.12 -23.18
CA ASP A 238 -4.44 -1.72 -22.23
C ASP A 238 -5.61 -0.77 -21.93
N HIS A 239 -5.32 0.51 -21.73
CA HIS A 239 -6.34 1.54 -21.53
C HIS A 239 -7.29 1.69 -22.74
N LYS A 240 -6.76 1.68 -23.97
CA LYS A 240 -7.57 1.69 -25.19
C LYS A 240 -8.47 0.45 -25.28
N MET A 241 -7.94 -0.71 -24.93
CA MET A 241 -8.70 -1.96 -24.96
C MET A 241 -9.83 -1.97 -23.93
N GLU A 242 -9.59 -1.39 -22.76
CA GLU A 242 -10.62 -1.23 -21.73
C GLU A 242 -11.76 -0.29 -22.18
N ILE A 243 -11.41 0.84 -22.77
CA ILE A 243 -12.41 1.75 -23.36
C ILE A 243 -13.20 1.04 -24.46
N ALA A 244 -12.54 0.33 -25.38
CA ALA A 244 -13.20 -0.40 -26.45
C ALA A 244 -14.15 -1.48 -25.90
N LYS A 245 -13.71 -2.25 -24.89
CA LYS A 245 -14.54 -3.24 -24.21
C LYS A 245 -15.80 -2.59 -23.62
N ASN A 246 -15.64 -1.47 -22.91
CA ASN A 246 -16.75 -0.74 -22.31
C ASN A 246 -17.73 -0.19 -23.35
N MET A 247 -17.24 0.29 -24.50
CA MET A 247 -18.09 0.76 -25.61
C MET A 247 -18.92 -0.38 -26.22
N ILE A 248 -18.32 -1.56 -26.37
CA ILE A 248 -19.02 -2.75 -26.90
C ILE A 248 -20.06 -3.26 -25.90
N THR A 249 -19.65 -3.39 -24.63
CA THR A 249 -20.54 -3.91 -23.57
C THR A 249 -21.75 -3.00 -23.34
N ASN A 250 -21.58 -1.69 -23.47
CA ASN A 250 -22.66 -0.71 -23.32
C ASN A 250 -23.48 -0.50 -24.61
N GLY A 251 -23.31 -1.33 -25.62
CA GLY A 251 -24.10 -1.30 -26.87
C GLY A 251 -23.89 -0.06 -27.75
N LYS A 252 -22.84 0.73 -27.51
CA LYS A 252 -22.52 1.96 -28.28
C LYS A 252 -21.82 1.69 -29.61
N LEU A 253 -21.25 0.50 -29.78
CA LEU A 253 -20.57 0.08 -31.02
C LEU A 253 -20.83 -1.41 -31.26
N ASN A 254 -21.15 -1.79 -32.51
CA ASN A 254 -21.18 -3.16 -32.97
C ASN A 254 -19.87 -3.50 -33.70
N ILE A 255 -19.31 -4.66 -33.41
CA ILE A 255 -18.20 -5.20 -34.22
C ILE A 255 -18.81 -5.68 -35.53
N MET A 256 -18.62 -4.94 -36.64
CA MET A 256 -18.92 -5.50 -37.93
C MET A 256 -17.99 -6.67 -38.22
N ARG A 257 -18.59 -7.79 -38.62
CA ARG A 257 -17.89 -8.96 -39.18
C ARG A 257 -17.37 -8.66 -40.56
#